data_8a0f1816fe6801b2e4fbc4b77571ff45
#
_entry.id   8a0f1816fe6801b2e4fbc4b77571ff45
#
_cell.length_a   1.000
_cell.length_b   1.000
_cell.length_c   1.000
_cell.angle_alpha   90.00
_cell.angle_beta   90.00
_cell.angle_gamma   90.00
#
_symmetry.space_group_name_H-M   'P 1'
#
loop_
_entity.id
_entity.type
_entity.pdbx_description
1 polymer ?
#
loop_
_entity_poly.entity_id
_entity_poly.type
_entity_poly.pdbx_seq_one_letter_code
_entity_poly.pdbx_strand_id
1 'polypeptide(L)'
;GHGHIDARTEALIFAASRAAHASQVLRPALERGEVVLTDRYIDSSVAYQGAGRNLGTETVRGINEWATAGLQPDLTVLLDVDPADGRRRRTAGDATEDRLESEADEFHARIRGAFLDLAADRPEQYLVLEAHLPVRELAGRILDRVDALLALRQSSSA
;
A
#
# COMPACT_ATOMS: atom_id res chain seq x y z
N GLY A 1 -20.88 20.63 3.65
CA GLY A 1 -20.74 19.64 2.59
C GLY A 1 -19.28 19.59 2.15
N HIS A 2 -18.68 18.43 2.20
CA HIS A 2 -17.34 18.24 1.64
C HIS A 2 -17.46 18.37 0.13
N GLY A 3 -16.77 19.37 -0.47
CA GLY A 3 -16.76 19.59 -1.90
C GLY A 3 -16.27 18.35 -2.66
N HIS A 4 -16.80 18.12 -3.84
CA HIS A 4 -16.34 17.06 -4.74
C HIS A 4 -14.88 17.33 -5.11
N ILE A 5 -13.99 16.40 -4.78
CA ILE A 5 -12.58 16.41 -5.21
C ILE A 5 -12.51 15.52 -6.45
N ASP A 6 -12.03 16.05 -7.58
CA ASP A 6 -11.83 15.25 -8.77
C ASP A 6 -10.68 14.26 -8.60
N ALA A 7 -10.69 13.18 -9.39
CA ALA A 7 -9.75 12.08 -9.23
C ALA A 7 -8.27 12.48 -9.43
N ARG A 8 -7.98 13.44 -10.32
CA ARG A 8 -6.60 13.91 -10.54
C ARG A 8 -6.11 14.73 -9.37
N THR A 9 -6.96 15.63 -8.84
CA THR A 9 -6.64 16.39 -7.63
C THR A 9 -6.37 15.45 -6.46
N GLU A 10 -7.21 14.42 -6.27
CA GLU A 10 -7.00 13.39 -5.25
C GLU A 10 -5.62 12.72 -5.40
N ALA A 11 -5.28 12.26 -6.61
CA ALA A 11 -4.00 11.60 -6.89
C ALA A 11 -2.80 12.53 -6.60
N LEU A 12 -2.88 13.79 -6.99
CA LEU A 12 -1.81 14.77 -6.78
C LEU A 12 -1.63 15.12 -5.29
N ILE A 13 -2.71 15.21 -4.50
CA ILE A 13 -2.64 15.43 -3.06
C ILE A 13 -1.93 14.26 -2.38
N PHE A 14 -2.28 13.02 -2.72
CA PHE A 14 -1.60 11.84 -2.19
C PHE A 14 -0.13 11.78 -2.59
N ALA A 15 0.21 12.14 -3.83
CA ALA A 15 1.59 12.18 -4.29
C ALA A 15 2.40 13.26 -3.57
N ALA A 16 1.85 14.47 -3.39
CA ALA A 16 2.51 15.56 -2.66
C ALA A 16 2.74 15.21 -1.18
N SER A 17 1.73 14.64 -0.51
CA SER A 17 1.87 14.16 0.87
C SER A 17 2.97 13.10 0.99
N ARG A 18 3.02 12.17 0.04
CA ARG A 18 4.03 11.10 0.00
C ARG A 18 5.43 11.64 -0.27
N ALA A 19 5.56 12.66 -1.14
CA ALA A 19 6.84 13.33 -1.38
C ALA A 19 7.40 13.94 -0.09
N ALA A 20 6.58 14.67 0.67
CA ALA A 20 6.96 15.23 1.95
C ALA A 20 7.35 14.15 2.97
N HIS A 21 6.54 13.10 3.09
CA HIS A 21 6.81 11.98 3.99
C HIS A 21 8.12 11.25 3.62
N ALA A 22 8.32 10.95 2.34
CA ALA A 22 9.54 10.29 1.87
C ALA A 22 10.80 11.12 2.16
N SER A 23 10.77 12.43 1.92
CA SER A 23 11.93 13.30 2.11
C SER A 23 12.22 13.65 3.56
N GLN A 24 11.18 13.86 4.37
CA GLN A 24 11.32 14.37 5.73
C GLN A 24 11.39 13.28 6.80
N VAL A 25 10.85 12.09 6.52
CA VAL A 25 10.74 11.01 7.51
C VAL A 25 11.45 9.74 7.05
N LEU A 26 11.06 9.18 5.88
CA LEU A 26 11.54 7.85 5.50
C LEU A 26 13.04 7.85 5.18
N ARG A 27 13.51 8.73 4.31
CA ARG A 27 14.93 8.80 3.93
C ARG A 27 15.85 9.05 5.11
N PRO A 28 15.60 10.06 5.97
CA PRO A 28 16.47 10.27 7.15
C PRO A 28 16.50 9.07 8.11
N ALA A 29 15.41 8.34 8.27
CA ALA A 29 15.38 7.13 9.09
C ALA A 29 16.21 6.00 8.46
N LEU A 30 16.06 5.76 7.16
CA LEU A 30 16.84 4.77 6.42
C LEU A 30 18.34 5.10 6.39
N GLU A 31 18.72 6.38 6.27
CA GLU A 31 20.10 6.85 6.33
C GLU A 31 20.75 6.59 7.70
N ARG A 32 19.95 6.57 8.78
CA ARG A 32 20.41 6.17 10.11
C ARG A 32 20.48 4.64 10.31
N GLY A 33 20.12 3.87 9.28
CA GLY A 33 20.10 2.39 9.36
C GLY A 33 18.87 1.82 10.08
N GLU A 34 17.80 2.63 10.23
CA GLU A 34 16.57 2.20 10.87
C GLU A 34 15.70 1.35 9.93
N VAL A 35 14.93 0.43 10.49
CA VAL A 35 13.85 -0.26 9.79
C VAL A 35 12.62 0.65 9.80
N VAL A 36 12.06 0.90 8.62
CA VAL A 36 10.89 1.77 8.48
C VAL A 36 9.68 0.91 8.10
N LEU A 37 8.61 1.04 8.87
CA LEU A 37 7.30 0.46 8.58
C LEU A 37 6.31 1.59 8.25
N THR A 38 5.64 1.50 7.11
CA THR A 38 4.60 2.45 6.72
C THR A 38 3.31 1.71 6.37
N ASP A 39 2.19 2.24 6.84
CA ASP A 39 0.87 1.82 6.38
C ASP A 39 0.54 2.56 5.10
N ARG A 40 0.40 1.80 4.01
CA ARG A 40 0.21 2.27 2.64
C ARG A 40 1.40 3.07 2.09
N TYR A 41 1.63 2.94 0.79
CA TYR A 41 2.65 3.68 0.05
C TYR A 41 2.23 3.88 -1.42
N ILE A 42 3.16 3.84 -2.38
CA ILE A 42 2.94 4.09 -3.82
C ILE A 42 1.81 3.19 -4.37
N ASP A 43 1.87 1.89 -4.09
CA ASP A 43 0.95 0.91 -4.66
C ASP A 43 -0.51 1.15 -4.25
N SER A 44 -0.75 1.77 -3.09
CA SER A 44 -2.10 2.24 -2.74
C SER A 44 -2.64 3.28 -3.73
N SER A 45 -1.82 4.25 -4.15
CA SER A 45 -2.25 5.21 -5.18
C SER A 45 -2.43 4.56 -6.54
N VAL A 46 -1.56 3.62 -6.91
CA VAL A 46 -1.69 2.87 -8.17
C VAL A 46 -3.00 2.09 -8.21
N ALA A 47 -3.35 1.42 -7.11
CA ALA A 47 -4.60 0.66 -7.01
C ALA A 47 -5.84 1.57 -6.92
N TYR A 48 -5.84 2.55 -6.01
CA TYR A 48 -7.03 3.40 -5.77
C TYR A 48 -7.25 4.43 -6.88
N GLN A 49 -6.25 5.27 -7.15
CA GLN A 49 -6.38 6.33 -8.14
C GLN A 49 -6.14 5.80 -9.57
N GLY A 50 -5.14 4.92 -9.74
CA GLY A 50 -4.82 4.35 -11.05
C GLY A 50 -5.93 3.46 -11.60
N ALA A 51 -6.23 2.36 -10.92
CA ALA A 51 -7.24 1.39 -11.31
C ALA A 51 -8.65 1.80 -10.85
N GLY A 52 -8.82 2.11 -9.56
CA GLY A 52 -10.12 2.43 -8.97
C GLY A 52 -10.78 3.65 -9.61
N ARG A 53 -10.04 4.76 -9.76
CA ARG A 53 -10.51 6.01 -10.40
C ARG A 53 -10.27 6.08 -11.91
N ASN A 54 -9.74 5.02 -12.53
CA ASN A 54 -9.46 4.95 -13.97
C ASN A 54 -8.50 6.04 -14.49
N LEU A 55 -7.53 6.48 -13.69
CA LEU A 55 -6.51 7.44 -14.13
C LEU A 55 -5.35 6.77 -14.88
N GLY A 56 -5.32 5.44 -14.93
CA GLY A 56 -4.23 4.65 -15.49
C GLY A 56 -3.15 4.35 -14.45
N THR A 57 -2.86 3.07 -14.27
CA THR A 57 -1.90 2.57 -13.25
C THR A 57 -0.50 3.10 -13.51
N GLU A 58 -0.03 3.07 -14.75
CA GLU A 58 1.30 3.57 -15.13
C GLU A 58 1.46 5.07 -14.92
N THR A 59 0.43 5.86 -15.26
CA THR A 59 0.46 7.31 -15.03
C THR A 59 0.59 7.63 -13.55
N VAL A 60 -0.22 6.99 -12.72
CA VAL A 60 -0.19 7.22 -11.26
C VAL A 60 1.10 6.69 -10.63
N ARG A 61 1.63 5.57 -11.12
CA ARG A 61 2.93 5.03 -10.73
C ARG A 61 4.04 6.04 -10.99
N GLY A 62 4.15 6.54 -12.23
CA GLY A 62 5.19 7.50 -12.61
C GLY A 62 5.17 8.78 -11.79
N ILE A 63 3.97 9.33 -11.51
CA ILE A 63 3.82 10.51 -10.63
C ILE A 63 4.37 10.23 -9.23
N ASN A 64 4.05 9.06 -8.67
CA ASN A 64 4.47 8.70 -7.32
C ASN A 64 5.97 8.35 -7.24
N GLU A 65 6.52 7.68 -8.24
CA GLU A 65 7.96 7.41 -8.32
C GLU A 65 8.77 8.70 -8.41
N TRP A 66 8.32 9.64 -9.23
CA TRP A 66 8.92 10.98 -9.27
C TRP A 66 8.80 11.70 -7.92
N ALA A 67 7.62 11.69 -7.30
CA ALA A 67 7.35 12.34 -6.02
C ALA A 67 8.23 11.80 -4.88
N THR A 68 8.52 10.50 -4.88
CA THR A 68 9.35 9.87 -3.86
C THR A 68 10.84 9.81 -4.22
N ALA A 69 11.23 10.41 -5.36
CA ALA A 69 12.56 10.29 -5.93
C ALA A 69 13.03 8.82 -6.00
N GLY A 70 12.13 7.93 -6.46
CA GLY A 70 12.41 6.51 -6.67
C GLY A 70 12.55 5.66 -5.42
N LEU A 71 12.19 6.17 -4.23
CA LEU A 71 12.23 5.36 -3.01
C LEU A 71 11.15 4.27 -3.06
N GLN A 72 11.57 3.01 -3.10
CA GLN A 72 10.71 1.81 -3.13
C GLN A 72 10.83 1.03 -1.82
N PRO A 73 9.77 0.32 -1.40
CA PRO A 73 9.85 -0.58 -0.27
C PRO A 73 10.67 -1.85 -0.64
N ASP A 74 11.36 -2.42 0.33
CA ASP A 74 12.02 -3.72 0.19
C ASP A 74 11.01 -4.88 0.27
N LEU A 75 9.93 -4.66 1.00
CA LEU A 75 8.84 -5.63 1.17
C LEU A 75 7.52 -4.89 1.26
N THR A 76 6.55 -5.36 0.50
CA THR A 76 5.14 -5.01 0.65
C THR A 76 4.38 -6.22 1.18
N VAL A 77 3.74 -6.07 2.33
CA VAL A 77 2.81 -7.08 2.85
C VAL A 77 1.41 -6.73 2.38
N LEU A 78 0.82 -7.61 1.59
CA LEU A 78 -0.56 -7.50 1.12
C LEU A 78 -1.45 -8.43 1.91
N LEU A 79 -2.35 -7.88 2.71
CA LEU A 79 -3.39 -8.63 3.39
C LEU A 79 -4.61 -8.73 2.45
N ASP A 80 -4.72 -9.85 1.76
CA ASP A 80 -5.82 -10.07 0.82
C ASP A 80 -7.11 -10.40 1.57
N VAL A 81 -8.17 -9.65 1.28
CA VAL A 81 -9.50 -9.83 1.83
C VAL A 81 -10.53 -9.80 0.72
N ASP A 82 -11.47 -10.74 0.74
CA ASP A 82 -12.62 -10.67 -0.15
C ASP A 82 -13.44 -9.40 0.14
N PRO A 83 -13.86 -8.63 -0.90
CA PRO A 83 -14.62 -7.40 -0.70
C PRO A 83 -15.88 -7.56 0.17
N ALA A 84 -16.59 -8.70 0.03
CA ALA A 84 -17.77 -8.98 0.85
C ALA A 84 -17.41 -9.19 2.33
N ASP A 85 -16.29 -9.84 2.61
CA ASP A 85 -15.77 -10.03 3.98
C ASP A 85 -15.26 -8.70 4.56
N GLY A 86 -14.59 -7.91 3.74
CA GLY A 86 -14.15 -6.56 4.09
C GLY A 86 -15.33 -5.67 4.48
N ARG A 87 -16.40 -5.69 3.68
CA ARG A 87 -17.65 -4.96 4.00
C ARG A 87 -18.25 -5.43 5.33
N ARG A 88 -18.39 -6.74 5.53
CA ARG A 88 -18.95 -7.29 6.78
C ARG A 88 -18.16 -6.85 8.02
N ARG A 89 -16.84 -6.76 7.94
CA ARG A 89 -16.00 -6.31 9.04
C ARG A 89 -16.19 -4.82 9.34
N ARG A 90 -16.28 -3.96 8.30
CA ARG A 90 -16.51 -2.52 8.46
C ARG A 90 -17.87 -2.22 9.08
N THR A 91 -18.93 -2.87 8.59
CA THR A 91 -20.31 -2.64 9.07
C THR A 91 -20.57 -3.25 10.45
N ALA A 92 -19.73 -4.15 10.95
CA ALA A 92 -19.83 -4.72 12.30
C ALA A 92 -19.20 -3.82 13.39
N GLY A 93 -18.53 -2.72 13.03
CA GLY A 93 -17.92 -1.75 13.94
C GLY A 93 -18.64 -0.39 13.89
N ASP A 94 -18.54 0.38 14.99
CA ASP A 94 -19.06 1.78 15.08
C ASP A 94 -18.21 2.80 14.29
N ALA A 95 -17.35 2.34 13.36
CA ALA A 95 -16.49 3.22 12.59
C ALA A 95 -17.29 3.99 11.54
N THR A 96 -17.19 5.31 11.54
CA THR A 96 -17.64 6.15 10.44
C THR A 96 -16.81 5.82 9.20
N GLU A 97 -17.47 5.28 8.18
CA GLU A 97 -16.81 5.02 6.88
C GLU A 97 -16.24 6.32 6.32
N ASP A 98 -14.97 6.29 5.90
CA ASP A 98 -14.40 7.40 5.14
C ASP A 98 -14.94 7.41 3.70
N ARG A 99 -14.60 8.46 2.94
CA ARG A 99 -15.08 8.65 1.56
C ARG A 99 -14.68 7.50 0.62
N LEU A 100 -13.53 6.85 0.84
CA LEU A 100 -13.05 5.76 0.01
C LEU A 100 -13.68 4.43 0.41
N GLU A 101 -14.00 4.26 1.68
CA GLU A 101 -14.63 3.06 2.22
C GLU A 101 -16.10 2.93 1.85
N SER A 102 -16.79 4.06 1.61
CA SER A 102 -18.21 4.10 1.20
C SER A 102 -18.46 3.82 -0.29
N GLU A 103 -17.41 3.58 -1.09
CA GLU A 103 -17.54 3.29 -2.52
C GLU A 103 -18.17 1.91 -2.78
N ALA A 104 -18.71 1.74 -4.01
CA ALA A 104 -19.36 0.50 -4.43
C ALA A 104 -18.42 -0.72 -4.43
N ASP A 105 -18.97 -1.91 -4.27
CA ASP A 105 -18.22 -3.18 -4.25
C ASP A 105 -17.36 -3.40 -5.49
N GLU A 106 -17.84 -2.95 -6.66
CA GLU A 106 -17.08 -3.01 -7.91
C GLU A 106 -15.79 -2.19 -7.87
N PHE A 107 -15.82 -1.05 -7.17
CA PHE A 107 -14.63 -0.23 -6.95
C PHE A 107 -13.61 -0.98 -6.09
N HIS A 108 -14.04 -1.58 -4.98
CA HIS A 108 -13.18 -2.37 -4.12
C HIS A 108 -12.64 -3.64 -4.81
N ALA A 109 -13.46 -4.29 -5.65
CA ALA A 109 -13.02 -5.44 -6.44
C ALA A 109 -11.92 -5.06 -7.44
N ARG A 110 -12.05 -3.91 -8.14
CA ARG A 110 -10.98 -3.41 -9.03
C ARG A 110 -9.69 -3.11 -8.28
N ILE A 111 -9.78 -2.49 -7.10
CA ILE A 111 -8.62 -2.20 -6.26
C ILE A 111 -7.92 -3.48 -5.82
N ARG A 112 -8.68 -4.47 -5.34
CA ARG A 112 -8.13 -5.78 -4.97
C ARG A 112 -7.41 -6.43 -6.14
N GLY A 113 -8.05 -6.46 -7.33
CA GLY A 113 -7.43 -6.97 -8.55
C GLY A 113 -6.10 -6.28 -8.83
N ALA A 114 -6.07 -4.94 -8.81
CA ALA A 114 -4.86 -4.18 -9.04
C ALA A 114 -3.73 -4.49 -8.04
N PHE A 115 -4.04 -4.69 -6.75
CA PHE A 115 -3.03 -5.10 -5.78
C PHE A 115 -2.49 -6.51 -6.04
N LEU A 116 -3.36 -7.44 -6.44
CA LEU A 116 -2.94 -8.80 -6.77
C LEU A 116 -2.08 -8.83 -8.05
N ASP A 117 -2.41 -8.02 -9.05
CA ASP A 117 -1.60 -7.85 -10.27
C ASP A 117 -0.22 -7.28 -9.92
N LEU A 118 -0.15 -6.24 -9.06
CA LEU A 118 1.11 -5.67 -8.58
C LEU A 118 1.98 -6.71 -7.85
N ALA A 119 1.35 -7.55 -7.04
CA ALA A 119 2.05 -8.63 -6.33
C ALA A 119 2.55 -9.72 -7.29
N ALA A 120 1.76 -10.06 -8.31
CA ALA A 120 2.13 -11.02 -9.33
C ALA A 120 3.29 -10.53 -10.21
N ASP A 121 3.32 -9.22 -10.52
CA ASP A 121 4.40 -8.60 -11.30
C ASP A 121 5.73 -8.54 -10.54
N ARG A 122 5.70 -8.50 -9.23
CA ARG A 122 6.88 -8.33 -8.36
C ARG A 122 6.91 -9.31 -7.18
N PRO A 123 6.86 -10.64 -7.42
CA PRO A 123 6.67 -11.65 -6.37
C PRO A 123 7.75 -11.60 -5.29
N GLU A 124 8.97 -11.18 -5.63
CA GLU A 124 10.09 -11.07 -4.67
C GLU A 124 9.89 -9.93 -3.66
N GLN A 125 9.13 -8.90 -4.04
CA GLN A 125 8.86 -7.73 -3.19
C GLN A 125 7.56 -7.84 -2.40
N TYR A 126 6.75 -8.87 -2.67
CA TYR A 126 5.46 -9.03 -2.03
C TYR A 126 5.39 -10.26 -1.14
N LEU A 127 4.70 -10.10 -0.03
CA LEU A 127 4.20 -11.18 0.80
C LEU A 127 2.67 -11.06 0.83
N VAL A 128 1.99 -11.93 0.10
CA VAL A 128 0.52 -11.95 0.06
C VAL A 128 0.02 -12.93 1.11
N LEU A 129 -0.82 -12.45 2.03
CA LEU A 129 -1.40 -13.23 3.12
C LEU A 129 -2.92 -13.10 3.13
N GLU A 130 -3.59 -14.18 3.43
CA GLU A 130 -5.04 -14.19 3.59
C GLU A 130 -5.43 -13.45 4.88
N ALA A 131 -6.14 -12.33 4.76
CA ALA A 131 -6.46 -11.45 5.90
C ALA A 131 -7.37 -12.08 6.96
N HIS A 132 -7.92 -13.28 6.72
CA HIS A 132 -8.73 -14.00 7.70
C HIS A 132 -7.91 -14.86 8.67
N LEU A 133 -6.64 -15.06 8.42
CA LEU A 133 -5.75 -15.80 9.30
C LEU A 133 -5.66 -15.16 10.69
N PRO A 134 -5.41 -15.94 11.74
CA PRO A 134 -5.18 -15.40 13.07
C PRO A 134 -4.03 -14.39 13.09
N VAL A 135 -4.17 -13.31 13.87
CA VAL A 135 -3.15 -12.24 13.97
C VAL A 135 -1.76 -12.78 14.31
N ARG A 136 -1.67 -13.78 15.19
CA ARG A 136 -0.39 -14.42 15.56
C ARG A 136 0.26 -15.13 14.36
N GLU A 137 -0.53 -15.76 13.51
CA GLU A 137 -0.02 -16.44 12.32
C GLU A 137 0.45 -15.42 11.27
N LEU A 138 -0.34 -14.36 11.03
CA LEU A 138 0.07 -13.26 10.16
C LEU A 138 1.40 -12.64 10.65
N ALA A 139 1.48 -12.32 11.94
CA ALA A 139 2.69 -11.74 12.53
C ALA A 139 3.90 -12.67 12.39
N GLY A 140 3.75 -13.98 12.62
CA GLY A 140 4.82 -14.95 12.44
C GLY A 140 5.35 -14.97 11.01
N ARG A 141 4.47 -15.09 10.01
CA ARG A 141 4.86 -15.11 8.59
C ARG A 141 5.54 -13.81 8.15
N ILE A 142 5.07 -12.66 8.67
CA ILE A 142 5.68 -11.35 8.38
C ILE A 142 7.07 -11.27 8.99
N LEU A 143 7.23 -11.66 10.26
CA LEU A 143 8.53 -11.65 10.94
C LEU A 143 9.54 -12.55 10.24
N ASP A 144 9.18 -13.78 9.90
CA ASP A 144 10.04 -14.70 9.17
C ASP A 144 10.56 -14.09 7.84
N ARG A 145 9.69 -13.37 7.12
CA ARG A 145 10.07 -12.71 5.86
C ARG A 145 10.98 -11.50 6.08
N VAL A 146 10.71 -10.71 7.12
CA VAL A 146 11.55 -9.56 7.50
C VAL A 146 12.92 -10.01 7.96
N ASP A 147 13.01 -11.03 8.82
CA ASP A 147 14.26 -11.57 9.31
C ASP A 147 15.14 -12.10 8.17
N ALA A 148 14.52 -12.78 7.19
CA ALA A 148 15.23 -13.24 6.00
C ALA A 148 15.82 -12.08 5.18
N LEU A 149 15.08 -10.98 5.03
CA LEU A 149 15.55 -9.78 4.32
C LEU A 149 16.70 -9.09 5.08
N LEU A 150 16.60 -8.97 6.39
CA LEU A 150 17.65 -8.36 7.21
C LEU A 150 18.95 -9.18 7.18
N ALA A 151 18.85 -10.50 7.21
CA ALA A 151 20.00 -11.40 7.10
C ALA A 151 20.73 -11.24 5.75
N LEU A 152 19.98 -11.14 4.64
CA LEU A 152 20.57 -10.92 3.31
C LEU A 152 21.32 -9.59 3.22
N ARG A 153 20.80 -8.52 3.83
CA ARG A 153 21.47 -7.20 3.84
C ARG A 153 22.77 -7.22 4.65
N GLN A 154 22.79 -7.88 5.78
CA GLN A 154 24.01 -8.03 6.59
C GLN A 154 25.11 -8.77 5.82
N SER A 155 24.74 -9.82 5.07
CA SER A 155 25.69 -10.59 4.25
C SER A 155 26.25 -9.81 3.08
N SER A 156 25.49 -8.81 2.55
CA SER A 156 25.92 -8.00 1.41
C SER A 156 26.77 -6.80 1.80
N SER A 157 26.85 -6.49 3.11
CA SER A 157 27.61 -5.34 3.65
C SER A 157 28.93 -5.76 4.28
N ALA A 158 29.24 -7.06 4.30
CA ALA A 158 30.48 -7.66 4.82
C ALA A 158 31.42 -8.04 3.68
#